data_cc78007df6e6f2f13ff4872c42e186fb
#
_entry.id   cc78007df6e6f2f13ff4872c42e186fb
#
_cell.length_a   1.000
_cell.length_b   1.000
_cell.length_c   1.000
_cell.angle_alpha   90.00
_cell.angle_beta   90.00
_cell.angle_gamma   90.00
#
_symmetry.space_group_name_H-M   'P 1'
#
loop_
_entity.id
_entity.type
_entity.pdbx_description
1 polymer ?
#
loop_
_entity_poly.entity_id
_entity_poly.type
_entity_poly.pdbx_seq_one_letter_code
_entity_poly.pdbx_strand_id
1 'polypeptide(L)'
;MKIVFIRHLKTPGNEKRQYIGRTDENLSEQAVEEFKLRQEKSIGELYPPVQRIIASPLKRCIRTAELIYPGQEICTEPMLRECDFGKYEQKTYEDLKDEPEYIRWMESGGMTAFPGGEDQTAFRGRCVDSVKKWISRLLSEEADSAAFIVHGGTIMAVLSGLSEDAHKFYHWQVENGGGYVAEVSRGDWETGRKVLRKVKRL
;
A
#
# COMPACT_ATOMS: atom_id res chain seq x y z
N MET A 1 -11.34 -2.01 -16.19
CA MET A 1 -10.40 -2.85 -15.42
C MET A 1 -10.60 -2.59 -13.93
N LYS A 2 -10.67 -3.64 -13.11
CA LYS A 2 -10.75 -3.55 -11.64
C LYS A 2 -9.35 -3.52 -11.04
N ILE A 3 -9.09 -2.61 -10.11
CA ILE A 3 -7.83 -2.53 -9.36
C ILE A 3 -8.13 -2.67 -7.88
N VAL A 4 -7.36 -3.51 -7.21
CA VAL A 4 -7.47 -3.76 -5.77
C VAL A 4 -6.15 -3.33 -5.11
N PHE A 5 -6.20 -2.46 -4.12
CA PHE A 5 -5.06 -2.12 -3.27
C PHE A 5 -5.25 -2.76 -1.91
N ILE A 6 -4.26 -3.55 -1.47
CA ILE A 6 -4.31 -4.24 -0.18
C ILE A 6 -3.06 -3.86 0.61
N ARG A 7 -3.25 -3.37 1.82
CA ARG A 7 -2.16 -3.20 2.78
C ARG A 7 -1.76 -4.56 3.34
N HIS A 8 -0.47 -4.87 3.36
CA HIS A 8 0.04 -6.11 3.95
C HIS A 8 -0.54 -6.37 5.35
N LEU A 9 -0.60 -7.63 5.76
CA LEU A 9 -0.97 -8.06 7.11
C LEU A 9 0.04 -7.53 8.14
N LYS A 10 -0.29 -7.60 9.44
CA LYS A 10 0.57 -7.06 10.50
C LYS A 10 1.92 -7.77 10.58
N THR A 11 2.92 -6.98 10.92
CA THR A 11 4.26 -7.41 11.29
C THR A 11 4.47 -7.20 12.80
N PRO A 12 5.52 -7.77 13.41
CA PRO A 12 5.83 -7.51 14.82
C PRO A 12 6.00 -6.01 15.13
N GLY A 13 6.58 -5.25 14.21
CA GLY A 13 6.70 -3.79 14.35
C GLY A 13 5.35 -3.08 14.30
N ASN A 14 4.41 -3.53 13.47
CA ASN A 14 3.06 -2.96 13.44
C ASN A 14 2.29 -3.22 14.76
N GLU A 15 2.46 -4.40 15.36
CA GLU A 15 1.85 -4.72 16.66
C GLU A 15 2.37 -3.79 17.77
N LYS A 16 3.65 -3.44 17.71
CA LYS A 16 4.31 -2.49 18.61
C LYS A 16 4.06 -1.01 18.24
N ARG A 17 3.30 -0.74 17.18
CA ARG A 17 3.04 0.62 16.64
C ARG A 17 4.31 1.36 16.25
N GLN A 18 5.31 0.64 15.75
CA GLN A 18 6.56 1.20 15.25
C GLN A 18 6.43 1.71 13.81
N TYR A 19 7.23 2.69 13.46
CA TYR A 19 7.45 3.09 12.07
C TYR A 19 8.25 2.01 11.35
N ILE A 20 7.63 1.30 10.42
CA ILE A 20 8.25 0.21 9.65
C ILE A 20 8.15 0.56 8.17
N GLY A 21 9.20 1.15 7.63
CA GLY A 21 9.31 1.54 6.24
C GLY A 21 10.24 0.60 5.45
N ARG A 22 11.53 0.94 5.37
CA ARG A 22 12.55 0.14 4.68
C ARG A 22 12.90 -1.16 5.42
N THR A 23 12.65 -1.22 6.72
CA THR A 23 12.88 -2.43 7.52
C THR A 23 12.10 -3.60 6.93
N ASP A 24 12.82 -4.66 6.55
CA ASP A 24 12.24 -5.83 5.88
C ASP A 24 11.99 -6.96 6.88
N GLU A 25 10.86 -6.90 7.58
CA GLU A 25 10.42 -7.93 8.51
C GLU A 25 9.31 -8.81 7.92
N ASN A 26 9.20 -10.02 8.45
CA ASN A 26 8.12 -10.95 8.11
C ASN A 26 6.79 -10.51 8.73
N LEU A 27 5.70 -11.16 8.31
CA LEU A 27 4.43 -11.08 9.04
C LEU A 27 4.59 -11.66 10.44
N SER A 28 3.83 -11.15 11.41
CA SER A 28 3.76 -11.78 12.73
C SER A 28 3.02 -13.12 12.65
N GLU A 29 3.41 -14.07 13.47
CA GLU A 29 2.74 -15.39 13.55
C GLU A 29 1.27 -15.22 13.89
N GLN A 30 0.97 -14.34 14.83
CA GLN A 30 -0.40 -14.02 15.24
C GLN A 30 -1.24 -13.51 14.07
N ALA A 31 -0.71 -12.57 13.26
CA ALA A 31 -1.44 -12.04 12.10
C ALA A 31 -1.71 -13.11 11.03
N VAL A 32 -0.79 -14.05 10.83
CA VAL A 32 -0.97 -15.17 9.90
C VAL A 32 -2.05 -16.12 10.41
N GLU A 33 -2.06 -16.43 11.70
CA GLU A 33 -3.06 -17.30 12.29
C GLU A 33 -4.45 -16.67 12.29
N GLU A 34 -4.56 -15.40 12.70
CA GLU A 34 -5.82 -14.63 12.64
C GLU A 34 -6.39 -14.58 11.22
N PHE A 35 -5.52 -14.40 10.21
CA PHE A 35 -5.92 -14.41 8.81
C PHE A 35 -6.51 -15.76 8.38
N LYS A 36 -5.85 -16.87 8.70
CA LYS A 36 -6.30 -18.24 8.38
C LYS A 36 -7.67 -18.52 9.02
N LEU A 37 -7.80 -18.22 10.31
CA LEU A 37 -9.06 -18.39 11.03
C LEU A 37 -10.20 -17.55 10.44
N ARG A 38 -9.88 -16.35 9.96
CA ARG A 38 -10.85 -15.48 9.29
C ARG A 38 -11.28 -16.05 7.93
N GLN A 39 -10.35 -16.62 7.17
CA GLN A 39 -10.68 -17.30 5.91
C GLN A 39 -11.61 -18.51 6.15
N GLU A 40 -11.32 -19.34 7.15
CA GLU A 40 -12.13 -20.52 7.47
C GLU A 40 -13.56 -20.16 7.91
N LYS A 41 -13.73 -19.04 8.60
CA LYS A 41 -15.04 -18.57 9.10
C LYS A 41 -15.84 -17.76 8.08
N SER A 42 -15.22 -17.34 6.98
CA SER A 42 -15.88 -16.49 5.99
C SER A 42 -16.76 -17.30 5.06
N ILE A 43 -18.02 -16.86 4.91
CA ILE A 43 -18.91 -17.35 3.86
C ILE A 43 -18.62 -16.51 2.61
N GLY A 44 -17.69 -16.96 1.78
CA GLY A 44 -17.26 -16.28 0.56
C GLY A 44 -15.82 -15.74 0.62
N GLU A 45 -15.39 -15.12 -0.47
CA GLU A 45 -14.04 -14.59 -0.60
C GLU A 45 -13.86 -13.28 0.19
N LEU A 46 -12.85 -13.23 1.04
CA LEU A 46 -12.47 -12.00 1.78
C LEU A 46 -11.92 -10.92 0.85
N TYR A 47 -11.32 -11.33 -0.26
CA TYR A 47 -10.73 -10.46 -1.26
C TYR A 47 -11.23 -10.85 -2.65
N PRO A 48 -11.51 -9.88 -3.54
CA PRO A 48 -11.97 -10.21 -4.88
C PRO A 48 -10.88 -10.95 -5.68
N PRO A 49 -11.27 -11.92 -6.51
CA PRO A 49 -10.33 -12.59 -7.40
C PRO A 49 -9.76 -11.61 -8.43
N VAL A 50 -8.48 -11.84 -8.78
CA VAL A 50 -7.75 -11.01 -9.74
C VAL A 50 -6.92 -11.87 -10.70
N GLN A 51 -6.61 -11.31 -11.88
CA GLN A 51 -5.81 -11.98 -12.90
C GLN A 51 -4.30 -11.73 -12.73
N ARG A 52 -3.91 -10.62 -12.09
CA ARG A 52 -2.51 -10.23 -11.92
C ARG A 52 -2.28 -9.73 -10.50
N ILE A 53 -1.12 -10.07 -9.96
CA ILE A 53 -0.70 -9.63 -8.63
C ILE A 53 0.61 -8.87 -8.76
N ILE A 54 0.63 -7.65 -8.28
CA ILE A 54 1.82 -6.80 -8.17
C ILE A 54 2.06 -6.56 -6.68
N ALA A 55 3.27 -6.80 -6.20
CA ALA A 55 3.60 -6.61 -4.80
C ALA A 55 4.85 -5.76 -4.62
N SER A 56 4.89 -4.99 -3.52
CA SER A 56 6.15 -4.50 -2.99
C SER A 56 7.10 -5.69 -2.75
N PRO A 57 8.42 -5.56 -3.01
CA PRO A 57 9.37 -6.65 -2.83
C PRO A 57 9.63 -7.01 -1.36
N LEU A 58 9.10 -6.24 -0.40
CA LEU A 58 9.30 -6.51 1.02
C LEU A 58 8.53 -7.76 1.46
N LYS A 59 9.17 -8.58 2.29
CA LYS A 59 8.69 -9.91 2.72
C LYS A 59 7.25 -9.91 3.17
N ARG A 60 6.85 -8.90 3.95
CA ARG A 60 5.48 -8.75 4.45
C ARG A 60 4.44 -8.65 3.33
N CYS A 61 4.77 -7.99 2.21
CA CYS A 61 3.87 -7.87 1.06
C CYS A 61 3.82 -9.16 0.24
N ILE A 62 4.97 -9.79 -0.02
CA ILE A 62 5.05 -11.07 -0.72
C ILE A 62 4.26 -12.12 0.05
N ARG A 63 4.52 -12.25 1.37
CA ARG A 63 3.83 -13.24 2.20
C ARG A 63 2.33 -12.98 2.29
N THR A 64 1.91 -11.72 2.31
CA THR A 64 0.48 -11.36 2.26
C THR A 64 -0.14 -11.78 0.93
N ALA A 65 0.55 -11.56 -0.20
CA ALA A 65 0.08 -11.96 -1.52
C ALA A 65 -0.09 -13.48 -1.63
N GLU A 66 0.89 -14.25 -1.15
CA GLU A 66 0.83 -15.73 -1.12
C GLU A 66 -0.34 -16.27 -0.29
N LEU A 67 -0.68 -15.59 0.81
CA LEU A 67 -1.79 -15.99 1.68
C LEU A 67 -3.15 -15.67 1.06
N ILE A 68 -3.28 -14.51 0.41
CA ILE A 68 -4.55 -14.07 -0.18
C ILE A 68 -4.82 -14.77 -1.52
N TYR A 69 -3.78 -14.96 -2.33
CA TYR A 69 -3.88 -15.49 -3.70
C TYR A 69 -2.93 -16.69 -3.89
N PRO A 70 -3.17 -17.81 -3.21
CA PRO A 70 -2.26 -18.95 -3.24
C PRO A 70 -2.09 -19.52 -4.66
N GLY A 71 -0.84 -19.82 -5.01
CA GLY A 71 -0.48 -20.42 -6.29
C GLY A 71 -0.48 -19.48 -7.50
N GLN A 72 -0.80 -18.19 -7.33
CA GLN A 72 -0.70 -17.22 -8.41
C GLN A 72 0.71 -16.60 -8.50
N GLU A 73 1.13 -16.25 -9.69
CA GLU A 73 2.38 -15.55 -9.95
C GLU A 73 2.35 -14.12 -9.35
N ILE A 74 3.41 -13.75 -8.64
CA ILE A 74 3.56 -12.42 -8.02
C ILE A 74 4.66 -11.65 -8.74
N CYS A 75 4.28 -10.55 -9.39
CA CYS A 75 5.23 -9.61 -9.98
C CYS A 75 5.67 -8.61 -8.89
N THR A 76 6.98 -8.50 -8.66
CA THR A 76 7.50 -7.53 -7.68
C THR A 76 7.82 -6.17 -8.31
N GLU A 77 7.51 -5.09 -7.58
CA GLU A 77 7.76 -3.72 -8.03
C GLU A 77 8.50 -2.92 -6.94
N PRO A 78 9.82 -2.67 -7.13
CA PRO A 78 10.63 -1.96 -6.15
C PRO A 78 10.18 -0.53 -5.84
N MET A 79 9.53 0.16 -6.78
CA MET A 79 9.03 1.52 -6.57
C MET A 79 7.81 1.58 -5.66
N LEU A 80 7.20 0.42 -5.32
CA LEU A 80 6.07 0.33 -4.40
C LEU A 80 6.49 0.00 -2.95
N ARG A 81 7.78 0.06 -2.61
CA ARG A 81 8.23 -0.05 -1.21
C ARG A 81 7.65 1.10 -0.38
N GLU A 82 7.51 0.85 0.93
CA GLU A 82 7.08 1.89 1.88
C GLU A 82 8.12 3.02 1.93
N CYS A 83 7.71 4.16 2.47
CA CYS A 83 8.58 5.28 2.74
C CYS A 83 9.74 4.85 3.66
N ASP A 84 10.95 5.31 3.36
CA ASP A 84 12.08 5.17 4.29
C ASP A 84 11.92 6.18 5.42
N PHE A 85 11.66 5.70 6.63
CA PHE A 85 11.50 6.54 7.81
C PHE A 85 12.84 6.99 8.44
N GLY A 86 13.97 6.62 7.85
CA GLY A 86 15.30 7.07 8.27
C GLY A 86 15.59 6.76 9.74
N LYS A 87 15.88 7.79 10.52
CA LYS A 87 16.16 7.67 11.97
C LYS A 87 14.96 7.21 12.80
N TYR A 88 13.75 7.25 12.24
CA TYR A 88 12.52 6.84 12.93
C TYR A 88 12.15 5.38 12.71
N GLU A 89 12.89 4.65 11.85
CA GLU A 89 12.69 3.20 11.68
C GLU A 89 12.73 2.48 13.02
N GLN A 90 11.74 1.58 13.24
CA GLN A 90 11.56 0.75 14.44
C GLN A 90 11.29 1.54 15.74
N LYS A 91 11.08 2.85 15.68
CA LYS A 91 10.65 3.67 16.82
C LYS A 91 9.13 3.82 16.86
N THR A 92 8.61 4.01 18.06
CA THR A 92 7.19 4.31 18.30
C THR A 92 6.97 5.82 18.41
N TYR A 93 5.70 6.25 18.43
CA TYR A 93 5.35 7.64 18.78
C TYR A 93 5.90 8.03 20.16
N GLU A 94 5.80 7.14 21.15
CA GLU A 94 6.29 7.41 22.52
C GLU A 94 7.80 7.64 22.57
N ASP A 95 8.57 6.93 21.69
CA ASP A 95 10.01 7.12 21.59
C ASP A 95 10.41 8.47 20.94
N LEU A 96 9.49 9.06 20.18
CA LEU A 96 9.77 10.21 19.31
C LEU A 96 9.07 11.50 19.74
N LYS A 97 8.01 11.43 20.54
CA LYS A 97 7.12 12.57 20.83
C LYS A 97 7.81 13.82 21.40
N ASP A 98 8.94 13.63 22.08
CA ASP A 98 9.73 14.71 22.69
C ASP A 98 10.95 15.15 21.84
N GLU A 99 11.16 14.50 20.68
CA GLU A 99 12.24 14.81 19.74
C GLU A 99 11.88 16.07 18.92
N PRO A 100 12.71 17.15 18.95
CA PRO A 100 12.38 18.39 18.26
C PRO A 100 12.19 18.25 16.74
N GLU A 101 12.94 17.35 16.09
CA GLU A 101 12.79 17.07 14.66
C GLU A 101 11.47 16.38 14.35
N TYR A 102 11.02 15.48 15.22
CA TYR A 102 9.75 14.78 15.08
C TYR A 102 8.56 15.71 15.31
N ILE A 103 8.63 16.60 16.31
CA ILE A 103 7.61 17.63 16.55
C ILE A 103 7.45 18.51 15.31
N ARG A 104 8.54 19.03 14.74
CA ARG A 104 8.49 19.84 13.50
C ARG A 104 7.90 19.06 12.33
N TRP A 105 8.23 17.77 12.21
CA TRP A 105 7.64 16.92 11.18
C TRP A 105 6.11 16.79 11.36
N MET A 106 5.64 16.56 12.59
CA MET A 106 4.20 16.50 12.91
C MET A 106 3.49 17.82 12.62
N GLU A 107 4.08 18.96 13.00
CA GLU A 107 3.54 20.31 12.76
C GLU A 107 3.46 20.64 11.26
N SER A 108 4.36 20.09 10.46
CA SER A 108 4.32 20.21 9.00
C SER A 108 3.18 19.39 8.35
N GLY A 109 2.43 18.61 9.13
CA GLY A 109 1.45 17.65 8.62
C GLY A 109 2.11 16.48 7.89
N GLY A 110 3.36 16.13 8.26
CA GLY A 110 4.12 15.05 7.64
C GLY A 110 4.63 15.38 6.23
N MET A 111 4.81 16.66 5.91
CA MET A 111 5.24 17.10 4.57
C MET A 111 6.75 17.23 4.43
N THR A 112 7.50 17.32 5.52
CA THR A 112 8.96 17.37 5.49
C THR A 112 9.57 15.96 5.40
N ALA A 113 10.81 15.85 4.90
CA ALA A 113 11.54 14.59 4.87
C ALA A 113 11.80 14.05 6.27
N PHE A 114 11.82 12.73 6.42
CA PHE A 114 12.32 12.10 7.64
C PHE A 114 13.84 12.28 7.75
N PRO A 115 14.39 12.56 8.95
CA PRO A 115 15.84 12.69 9.11
C PRO A 115 16.58 11.41 8.64
N GLY A 116 17.41 11.56 7.61
CA GLY A 116 18.11 10.43 6.97
C GLY A 116 17.20 9.44 6.24
N GLY A 117 15.95 9.82 5.99
CA GLY A 117 14.97 9.03 5.26
C GLY A 117 14.57 9.64 3.91
N GLU A 118 13.45 9.20 3.39
CA GLU A 118 12.96 9.60 2.07
C GLU A 118 12.17 10.92 2.13
N ASP A 119 12.33 11.74 1.11
CA ASP A 119 11.50 12.92 0.89
C ASP A 119 10.06 12.52 0.56
N GLN A 120 9.08 13.21 1.17
CA GLN A 120 7.66 12.85 1.03
C GLN A 120 7.14 13.05 -0.40
N THR A 121 7.62 14.07 -1.10
CA THR A 121 7.22 14.34 -2.49
C THR A 121 7.81 13.28 -3.42
N ALA A 122 9.07 12.91 -3.22
CA ALA A 122 9.74 11.86 -3.98
C ALA A 122 9.05 10.50 -3.75
N PHE A 123 8.73 10.16 -2.49
CA PHE A 123 7.98 8.95 -2.13
C PHE A 123 6.63 8.87 -2.86
N ARG A 124 5.81 9.92 -2.74
CA ARG A 124 4.50 9.98 -3.37
C ARG A 124 4.60 9.92 -4.89
N GLY A 125 5.54 10.64 -5.47
CA GLY A 125 5.78 10.65 -6.91
C GLY A 125 6.11 9.27 -7.45
N ARG A 126 7.10 8.54 -6.83
CA ARG A 126 7.48 7.20 -7.30
C ARG A 126 6.35 6.17 -7.21
N CYS A 127 5.53 6.24 -6.13
CA CYS A 127 4.38 5.34 -5.97
C CYS A 127 3.32 5.58 -7.05
N VAL A 128 2.94 6.84 -7.29
CA VAL A 128 1.97 7.23 -8.32
C VAL A 128 2.46 6.83 -9.72
N ASP A 129 3.71 7.16 -10.05
CA ASP A 129 4.26 6.88 -11.37
C ASP A 129 4.42 5.38 -11.64
N SER A 130 4.79 4.61 -10.61
CA SER A 130 4.85 3.15 -10.71
C SER A 130 3.47 2.55 -10.99
N VAL A 131 2.45 2.95 -10.24
CA VAL A 131 1.07 2.45 -10.48
C VAL A 131 0.56 2.85 -11.85
N LYS A 132 0.83 4.09 -12.33
CA LYS A 132 0.48 4.50 -13.71
C LYS A 132 1.13 3.60 -14.76
N LYS A 133 2.41 3.27 -14.61
CA LYS A 133 3.13 2.38 -15.53
C LYS A 133 2.52 0.99 -15.54
N TRP A 134 2.25 0.42 -14.35
CA TRP A 134 1.62 -0.90 -14.23
C TRP A 134 0.21 -0.92 -14.83
N ILE A 135 -0.63 0.06 -14.55
CA ILE A 135 -1.97 0.14 -15.14
C ILE A 135 -1.89 0.21 -16.67
N SER A 136 -0.98 1.01 -17.22
CA SER A 136 -0.79 1.09 -18.69
C SER A 136 -0.37 -0.27 -19.27
N ARG A 137 0.55 -0.99 -18.62
CA ARG A 137 0.98 -2.33 -19.00
C ARG A 137 -0.18 -3.34 -18.90
N LEU A 138 -0.91 -3.36 -17.79
CA LEU A 138 -2.06 -4.24 -17.59
C LEU A 138 -3.14 -4.03 -18.65
N LEU A 139 -3.41 -2.79 -19.04
CA LEU A 139 -4.32 -2.47 -20.13
C LEU A 139 -3.80 -2.97 -21.48
N SER A 140 -2.51 -2.89 -21.77
CA SER A 140 -1.91 -3.44 -22.99
C SER A 140 -1.93 -4.98 -23.03
N GLU A 141 -1.88 -5.63 -21.87
CA GLU A 141 -2.02 -7.09 -21.70
C GLU A 141 -3.49 -7.54 -21.65
N GLU A 142 -4.45 -6.63 -21.84
CA GLU A 142 -5.89 -6.88 -21.77
C GLU A 142 -6.37 -7.52 -20.45
N ALA A 143 -5.67 -7.23 -19.36
CA ALA A 143 -6.06 -7.69 -18.04
C ALA A 143 -7.32 -6.97 -17.55
N ASP A 144 -8.28 -7.73 -17.00
CA ASP A 144 -9.53 -7.19 -16.46
C ASP A 144 -9.44 -6.82 -15.00
N SER A 145 -8.45 -7.37 -14.28
CA SER A 145 -8.26 -7.10 -12.85
C SER A 145 -6.83 -7.32 -12.37
N ALA A 146 -6.42 -6.51 -11.39
CA ALA A 146 -5.13 -6.67 -10.72
C ALA A 146 -5.20 -6.26 -9.25
N ALA A 147 -4.38 -6.90 -8.41
CA ALA A 147 -4.16 -6.52 -7.02
C ALA A 147 -2.76 -5.95 -6.83
N PHE A 148 -2.66 -4.86 -6.08
CA PHE A 148 -1.42 -4.28 -5.58
C PHE A 148 -1.32 -4.56 -4.09
N ILE A 149 -0.37 -5.43 -3.69
CA ILE A 149 -0.13 -5.76 -2.29
C ILE A 149 1.02 -4.90 -1.79
N VAL A 150 0.67 -3.87 -1.04
CA VAL A 150 1.56 -2.75 -0.73
C VAL A 150 1.44 -2.29 0.73
N HIS A 151 1.77 -1.05 1.00
CA HIS A 151 1.85 -0.47 2.34
C HIS A 151 0.84 0.65 2.54
N GLY A 152 0.66 1.06 3.80
CA GLY A 152 -0.26 2.14 4.13
C GLY A 152 0.09 3.46 3.46
N GLY A 153 1.34 3.88 3.53
CA GLY A 153 1.82 5.10 2.87
C GLY A 153 1.70 5.04 1.35
N THR A 154 2.02 3.88 0.76
CA THR A 154 1.87 3.65 -0.68
C THR A 154 0.41 3.81 -1.14
N ILE A 155 -0.56 3.22 -0.42
CA ILE A 155 -1.99 3.36 -0.74
C ILE A 155 -2.43 4.81 -0.63
N MET A 156 -2.06 5.49 0.47
CA MET A 156 -2.36 6.92 0.66
C MET A 156 -1.77 7.79 -0.46
N ALA A 157 -0.53 7.52 -0.89
CA ALA A 157 0.13 8.26 -1.98
C ALA A 157 -0.62 8.08 -3.32
N VAL A 158 -0.91 6.83 -3.67
CA VAL A 158 -1.56 6.50 -4.94
C VAL A 158 -2.98 7.05 -5.01
N LEU A 159 -3.79 6.84 -3.96
CA LEU A 159 -5.19 7.28 -3.97
C LEU A 159 -5.32 8.79 -3.87
N SER A 160 -4.48 9.49 -3.11
CA SER A 160 -4.48 10.96 -3.11
C SER A 160 -4.03 11.58 -4.43
N GLY A 161 -3.24 10.85 -5.23
CA GLY A 161 -2.74 11.33 -6.52
C GLY A 161 -3.56 10.90 -7.74
N LEU A 162 -4.33 9.82 -7.64
CA LEU A 162 -5.03 9.23 -8.79
C LEU A 162 -6.54 9.09 -8.62
N SER A 163 -7.10 9.19 -7.41
CA SER A 163 -8.56 9.11 -7.24
C SER A 163 -9.26 10.28 -7.93
N GLU A 164 -10.40 10.01 -8.58
CA GLU A 164 -11.28 11.08 -9.08
C GLU A 164 -11.87 11.94 -7.94
N ASP A 165 -11.97 11.36 -6.74
CA ASP A 165 -12.40 12.07 -5.53
C ASP A 165 -11.19 12.74 -4.89
N ALA A 166 -11.18 14.07 -4.86
CA ALA A 166 -10.08 14.89 -4.33
C ALA A 166 -10.07 14.90 -2.80
N HIS A 167 -9.45 13.89 -2.22
CA HIS A 167 -9.25 13.80 -0.77
C HIS A 167 -7.78 14.00 -0.36
N LYS A 168 -7.58 14.49 0.88
CA LYS A 168 -6.26 14.64 1.47
C LYS A 168 -5.59 13.28 1.69
N PHE A 169 -4.26 13.25 1.72
CA PHE A 169 -3.42 12.05 1.87
C PHE A 169 -3.91 11.11 2.99
N TYR A 170 -4.08 11.58 4.20
CA TYR A 170 -4.47 10.75 5.35
C TYR A 170 -5.93 10.25 5.33
N HIS A 171 -6.77 10.78 4.43
CA HIS A 171 -8.13 10.24 4.22
C HIS A 171 -8.08 8.76 3.79
N TRP A 172 -7.07 8.39 3.04
CA TRP A 172 -6.89 7.04 2.48
C TRP A 172 -6.20 6.06 3.43
N GLN A 173 -6.06 6.41 4.70
CA GLN A 173 -5.48 5.51 5.69
C GLN A 173 -6.33 4.25 5.85
N VAL A 174 -5.68 3.09 5.92
CA VAL A 174 -6.32 1.78 6.02
C VAL A 174 -5.55 0.88 6.99
N GLU A 175 -6.26 -0.02 7.65
CA GLU A 175 -5.67 -1.00 8.56
C GLU A 175 -4.93 -2.11 7.79
N ASN A 176 -4.04 -2.83 8.49
CA ASN A 176 -3.35 -3.99 7.92
C ASN A 176 -4.37 -5.05 7.47
N GLY A 177 -4.17 -5.59 6.28
CA GLY A 177 -5.11 -6.50 5.63
C GLY A 177 -6.34 -5.83 5.02
N GLY A 178 -6.58 -4.55 5.28
CA GLY A 178 -7.62 -3.78 4.61
C GLY A 178 -7.11 -3.18 3.29
N GLY A 179 -8.01 -2.52 2.58
CA GLY A 179 -7.66 -1.96 1.27
C GLY A 179 -8.79 -1.21 0.59
N TYR A 180 -8.62 -1.03 -0.70
CA TYR A 180 -9.57 -0.35 -1.57
C TYR A 180 -9.73 -1.08 -2.91
N VAL A 181 -10.93 -1.00 -3.46
CA VAL A 181 -11.22 -1.38 -4.85
C VAL A 181 -11.48 -0.12 -5.65
N ALA A 182 -10.95 -0.05 -6.86
CA ALA A 182 -11.14 1.03 -7.79
C ALA A 182 -11.39 0.50 -9.21
N GLU A 183 -11.93 1.35 -10.07
CA GLU A 183 -12.11 1.07 -11.50
C GLU A 183 -11.21 1.98 -12.34
N VAL A 184 -10.66 1.41 -13.42
CA VAL A 184 -9.94 2.13 -14.46
C VAL A 184 -10.73 2.05 -15.77
N SER A 185 -11.07 3.20 -16.35
CA SER A 185 -11.60 3.29 -17.70
C SER A 185 -10.46 3.28 -18.72
N ARG A 186 -10.45 2.29 -19.63
CA ARG A 186 -9.45 2.21 -20.71
C ARG A 186 -9.44 3.49 -21.55
N GLY A 187 -10.61 3.94 -22.00
CA GLY A 187 -10.72 5.12 -22.86
C GLY A 187 -10.18 6.40 -22.19
N ASP A 188 -10.52 6.62 -20.90
CA ASP A 188 -9.96 7.76 -20.17
C ASP A 188 -8.43 7.64 -20.02
N TRP A 189 -7.96 6.45 -19.71
CA TRP A 189 -6.53 6.21 -19.49
C TRP A 189 -5.71 6.47 -20.75
N GLU A 190 -6.18 5.99 -21.91
CA GLU A 190 -5.54 6.16 -23.22
C GLU A 190 -5.59 7.62 -23.71
N THR A 191 -6.64 8.37 -23.39
CA THR A 191 -6.76 9.79 -23.70
C THR A 191 -6.02 10.73 -22.73
N GLY A 192 -5.26 10.16 -21.76
CA GLY A 192 -4.44 10.93 -20.84
C GLY A 192 -5.10 11.23 -19.48
N ARG A 193 -6.39 10.97 -19.31
CA ARG A 193 -7.08 11.11 -18.03
C ARG A 193 -6.80 9.92 -17.11
N LYS A 194 -5.66 9.96 -16.45
CA LYS A 194 -5.11 8.89 -15.59
C LYS A 194 -5.74 8.93 -14.19
N VAL A 195 -6.98 8.45 -14.05
CA VAL A 195 -7.74 8.49 -12.80
C VAL A 195 -8.27 7.11 -12.38
N LEU A 196 -8.36 6.91 -11.07
CA LEU A 196 -9.03 5.78 -10.42
C LEU A 196 -10.43 6.23 -10.01
N ARG A 197 -11.44 5.49 -10.47
CA ARG A 197 -12.86 5.80 -10.27
C ARG A 197 -13.51 4.87 -9.28
N LYS A 198 -14.62 5.31 -8.68
CA LYS A 198 -15.45 4.51 -7.79
C LYS A 198 -14.66 3.83 -6.68
N VAL A 199 -13.72 4.57 -6.09
CA VAL A 199 -12.87 4.06 -5.01
C VAL A 199 -13.73 3.72 -3.79
N LYS A 200 -13.69 2.45 -3.35
CA LYS A 200 -14.44 1.95 -2.19
C LYS A 200 -13.53 1.12 -1.30
N ARG A 201 -13.77 1.15 0.02
CA ARG A 201 -13.08 0.23 0.94
C ARG A 201 -13.48 -1.22 0.66
N LEU A 202 -12.52 -2.13 0.88
CA LEU A 202 -12.72 -3.57 0.95
C LEU A 202 -13.50 -3.95 2.19
#